data_d883cea49fab9f8ca9a286f44555b586
#
_entry.id   d883cea49fab9f8ca9a286f44555b586
#
_cell.length_a   1.000
_cell.length_b   1.000
_cell.length_c   1.000
_cell.angle_alpha   90.00
_cell.angle_beta   90.00
_cell.angle_gamma   90.00
#
_symmetry.space_group_name_H-M   'P 1'
#
loop_
_entity.id
_entity.type
_entity.pdbx_description
1 polymer ?
#
loop_
_entity_poly.entity_id
_entity_poly.type
_entity_poly.pdbx_seq_one_letter_code
_entity_poly.pdbx_strand_id
1 'polypeptide(L)'
;MNQARVNKVLDEMSERGMDHLIISDPSSINYLTGYNNHPGERMFVLLLSLDGNHTMFLNKLFYLDQDLQMNLVWYADTEDGPALVADALKDANVVGVDKNWEARFLMRVMELSNDECCFELGSICVDHVRMIKEEKEKELMREASRLNDLAIDQVIQLCAKGNLTEIEVSKQVAGIFQSLGCSGNSFEPIVAYGANGADGHHEGDDSLLKPGDSIVIDMGGMYQG
;
A
#
# COMPACT_ATOMS: atom_id res chain seq x y z
N MET A 1 -10.03 -12.03 -8.57
CA MET A 1 -10.41 -10.59 -8.57
C MET A 1 -11.68 -10.37 -7.75
N ASN A 2 -11.79 -9.28 -6.98
CA ASN A 2 -13.03 -8.90 -6.28
C ASN A 2 -13.91 -8.06 -7.21
N GLN A 3 -14.82 -8.73 -7.92
CA GLN A 3 -15.67 -8.08 -8.93
C GLN A 3 -16.52 -6.94 -8.37
N ALA A 4 -17.02 -7.08 -7.12
CA ALA A 4 -17.86 -6.04 -6.52
C ALA A 4 -17.08 -4.73 -6.26
N ARG A 5 -15.80 -4.83 -5.86
CA ARG A 5 -14.92 -3.67 -5.69
C ARG A 5 -14.52 -3.07 -7.03
N VAL A 6 -14.17 -3.93 -7.99
CA VAL A 6 -13.82 -3.48 -9.35
C VAL A 6 -14.99 -2.73 -9.98
N ASN A 7 -16.21 -3.23 -9.89
CA ASN A 7 -17.38 -2.55 -10.44
C ASN A 7 -17.56 -1.13 -9.86
N LYS A 8 -17.38 -0.96 -8.55
CA LYS A 8 -17.44 0.38 -7.93
C LYS A 8 -16.35 1.32 -8.46
N VAL A 9 -15.15 0.80 -8.73
CA VAL A 9 -14.07 1.61 -9.33
C VAL A 9 -14.42 1.97 -10.77
N LEU A 10 -15.00 1.05 -11.54
CA LEU A 10 -15.46 1.34 -12.90
C LEU A 10 -16.58 2.41 -12.92
N ASP A 11 -17.49 2.39 -11.93
CA ASP A 11 -18.50 3.43 -11.77
C ASP A 11 -17.84 4.81 -11.55
N GLU A 12 -16.85 4.91 -10.64
CA GLU A 12 -16.07 6.13 -10.40
C GLU A 12 -15.29 6.60 -11.65
N MET A 13 -14.71 5.67 -12.42
CA MET A 13 -14.04 5.97 -13.70
C MET A 13 -15.05 6.55 -14.70
N SER A 14 -16.21 5.92 -14.85
CA SER A 14 -17.26 6.36 -15.76
C SER A 14 -17.77 7.76 -15.42
N GLU A 15 -18.00 8.05 -14.15
CA GLU A 15 -18.43 9.39 -13.69
C GLU A 15 -17.41 10.49 -13.99
N ARG A 16 -16.12 10.13 -14.11
CA ARG A 16 -15.01 11.05 -14.42
C ARG A 16 -14.63 11.06 -15.90
N GLY A 17 -15.29 10.26 -16.73
CA GLY A 17 -15.00 10.16 -18.15
C GLY A 17 -13.66 9.47 -18.48
N MET A 18 -13.12 8.67 -17.56
CA MET A 18 -11.91 7.86 -17.77
C MET A 18 -12.30 6.53 -18.37
N ASP A 19 -11.75 6.18 -19.52
CA ASP A 19 -11.97 4.88 -20.17
C ASP A 19 -10.97 3.79 -19.69
N HIS A 20 -9.81 4.21 -19.21
CA HIS A 20 -8.79 3.33 -18.60
C HIS A 20 -8.26 3.89 -17.28
N LEU A 21 -7.81 3.00 -16.39
CA LEU A 21 -7.17 3.35 -15.14
C LEU A 21 -5.94 2.47 -14.89
N ILE A 22 -4.77 3.10 -14.83
CA ILE A 22 -3.50 2.48 -14.44
C ILE A 22 -3.40 2.51 -12.91
N ILE A 23 -3.33 1.35 -12.27
CA ILE A 23 -3.14 1.17 -10.85
C ILE A 23 -1.78 0.50 -10.62
N SER A 24 -0.90 1.14 -9.89
CA SER A 24 0.46 0.67 -9.60
C SER A 24 0.73 0.45 -8.11
N ASP A 25 -0.10 1.02 -7.22
CA ASP A 25 0.01 0.82 -5.78
C ASP A 25 -0.29 -0.66 -5.41
N PRO A 26 0.70 -1.39 -4.84
CA PRO A 26 0.51 -2.80 -4.48
C PRO A 26 -0.67 -3.03 -3.53
N SER A 27 -0.94 -2.10 -2.61
CA SER A 27 -2.07 -2.22 -1.68
C SER A 27 -3.41 -2.10 -2.39
N SER A 28 -3.51 -1.21 -3.38
CA SER A 28 -4.70 -1.06 -4.23
C SER A 28 -4.92 -2.27 -5.13
N ILE A 29 -3.85 -2.80 -5.72
CA ILE A 29 -3.92 -4.03 -6.51
C ILE A 29 -4.37 -5.21 -5.64
N ASN A 30 -3.77 -5.39 -4.45
CA ASN A 30 -4.18 -6.42 -3.50
C ASN A 30 -5.65 -6.26 -3.09
N TYR A 31 -6.10 -5.02 -2.81
CA TYR A 31 -7.49 -4.74 -2.46
C TYR A 31 -8.49 -5.18 -3.53
N LEU A 32 -8.15 -5.02 -4.80
CA LEU A 32 -9.01 -5.36 -5.94
C LEU A 32 -8.89 -6.82 -6.38
N THR A 33 -7.72 -7.43 -6.22
CA THR A 33 -7.42 -8.74 -6.83
C THR A 33 -7.16 -9.86 -5.82
N GLY A 34 -6.76 -9.52 -4.59
CA GLY A 34 -6.23 -10.45 -3.60
C GLY A 34 -4.78 -10.86 -3.87
N TYR A 35 -4.14 -10.33 -4.92
CA TYR A 35 -2.74 -10.62 -5.23
C TYR A 35 -1.83 -9.60 -4.55
N ASN A 36 -1.06 -10.08 -3.58
CA ASN A 36 -0.06 -9.28 -2.87
C ASN A 36 1.32 -9.53 -3.46
N ASN A 37 2.00 -8.46 -3.89
CA ASN A 37 3.35 -8.52 -4.44
C ASN A 37 4.16 -7.29 -4.03
N HIS A 38 5.47 -7.46 -3.86
CA HIS A 38 6.43 -6.40 -3.61
C HIS A 38 7.35 -6.26 -4.84
N PRO A 39 7.02 -5.37 -5.79
CA PRO A 39 7.68 -5.33 -7.10
C PRO A 39 9.12 -4.81 -7.07
N GLY A 40 9.56 -4.14 -5.98
CA GLY A 40 10.84 -3.43 -5.94
C GLY A 40 10.87 -2.34 -7.02
N GLU A 41 11.92 -2.32 -7.83
CA GLU A 41 12.09 -1.37 -8.93
C GLU A 41 11.36 -1.78 -10.23
N ARG A 42 10.65 -2.91 -10.25
CA ARG A 42 10.00 -3.42 -11.47
C ARG A 42 8.59 -2.88 -11.62
N MET A 43 8.21 -2.63 -12.87
CA MET A 43 6.84 -2.23 -13.17
C MET A 43 5.85 -3.32 -12.75
N PHE A 44 4.84 -2.93 -12.00
CA PHE A 44 3.72 -3.77 -11.58
C PHE A 44 2.44 -2.95 -11.76
N VAL A 45 1.58 -3.35 -12.68
CA VAL A 45 0.42 -2.55 -13.10
C VAL A 45 -0.80 -3.42 -13.29
N LEU A 46 -1.91 -2.98 -12.69
CA LEU A 46 -3.25 -3.39 -13.06
C LEU A 46 -3.87 -2.28 -13.93
N LEU A 47 -4.21 -2.59 -15.17
CA LEU A 47 -4.96 -1.73 -16.07
C LEU A 47 -6.43 -2.14 -16.01
N LEU A 48 -7.28 -1.29 -15.46
CA LEU A 48 -8.72 -1.42 -15.54
C LEU A 48 -9.23 -0.72 -16.80
N SER A 49 -10.20 -1.32 -17.48
CA SER A 49 -10.84 -0.75 -18.66
C SER A 49 -12.36 -0.80 -18.51
N LEU A 50 -13.06 0.24 -18.94
CA LEU A 50 -14.54 0.30 -18.88
C LEU A 50 -15.22 -0.76 -19.74
N ASP A 51 -14.55 -1.27 -20.77
CA ASP A 51 -15.06 -2.36 -21.62
C ASP A 51 -14.96 -3.75 -20.95
N GLY A 52 -14.37 -3.84 -19.75
CA GLY A 52 -14.19 -5.07 -18.99
C GLY A 52 -12.93 -5.87 -19.34
N ASN A 53 -12.12 -5.44 -20.30
CA ASN A 53 -10.87 -6.10 -20.71
C ASN A 53 -9.71 -5.73 -19.77
N HIS A 54 -9.81 -6.09 -18.50
CA HIS A 54 -8.78 -5.80 -17.52
C HIS A 54 -7.49 -6.58 -17.79
N THR A 55 -6.34 -5.95 -17.57
CA THR A 55 -5.03 -6.54 -17.84
C THR A 55 -4.06 -6.30 -16.68
N MET A 56 -3.37 -7.34 -16.24
CA MET A 56 -2.28 -7.25 -15.28
C MET A 56 -0.94 -7.40 -16.00
N PHE A 57 -0.03 -6.44 -15.82
CA PHE A 57 1.33 -6.47 -16.34
C PHE A 57 2.28 -6.93 -15.25
N LEU A 58 2.98 -8.04 -15.50
CA LEU A 58 3.79 -8.75 -14.51
C LEU A 58 5.18 -9.00 -15.04
N ASN A 59 6.19 -8.75 -14.19
CA ASN A 59 7.54 -9.22 -14.50
C ASN A 59 7.64 -10.74 -14.33
N LYS A 60 8.37 -11.42 -15.22
CA LYS A 60 8.59 -12.88 -15.18
C LYS A 60 9.28 -13.39 -13.91
N LEU A 61 9.83 -12.51 -13.10
CA LEU A 61 10.39 -12.84 -11.78
C LEU A 61 9.34 -12.84 -10.66
N PHE A 62 8.11 -12.36 -10.92
CA PHE A 62 7.04 -12.40 -9.93
C PHE A 62 6.42 -13.79 -9.88
N TYR A 63 6.05 -14.21 -8.69
CA TYR A 63 5.34 -15.46 -8.48
C TYR A 63 3.83 -15.21 -8.42
N LEU A 64 3.07 -15.97 -9.20
CA LEU A 64 1.61 -15.92 -9.21
C LEU A 64 1.10 -17.37 -9.27
N ASP A 65 0.39 -17.79 -8.22
CA ASP A 65 -0.18 -19.14 -8.06
C ASP A 65 -1.72 -19.17 -8.11
N GLN A 66 -2.33 -18.01 -8.34
CA GLN A 66 -3.80 -17.86 -8.38
C GLN A 66 -4.28 -17.38 -9.75
N ASP A 67 -5.49 -17.78 -10.11
CA ASP A 67 -6.20 -17.25 -11.29
C ASP A 67 -6.83 -15.88 -10.93
N LEU A 68 -6.32 -14.82 -11.54
CA LEU A 68 -6.85 -13.46 -11.34
C LEU A 68 -8.11 -13.17 -12.14
N GLN A 69 -8.52 -14.07 -13.05
CA GLN A 69 -9.69 -13.91 -13.94
C GLN A 69 -9.62 -12.61 -14.77
N MET A 70 -8.44 -12.34 -15.35
CA MET A 70 -8.16 -11.21 -16.22
C MET A 70 -7.02 -11.54 -17.17
N ASN A 71 -6.74 -10.67 -18.15
CA ASN A 71 -5.60 -10.85 -19.05
C ASN A 71 -4.28 -10.66 -18.26
N LEU A 72 -3.29 -11.52 -18.56
CA LEU A 72 -1.96 -11.44 -17.97
C LEU A 72 -0.93 -11.18 -19.06
N VAL A 73 -0.19 -10.11 -18.94
CA VAL A 73 0.93 -9.75 -19.83
C VAL A 73 2.23 -9.86 -19.03
N TRP A 74 3.08 -10.82 -19.42
CA TRP A 74 4.35 -11.08 -18.77
C TRP A 74 5.49 -10.46 -19.56
N TYR A 75 6.40 -9.75 -18.87
CA TYR A 75 7.58 -9.16 -19.47
C TYR A 75 8.85 -9.52 -18.67
N ALA A 76 10.02 -9.57 -19.35
CA ALA A 76 11.31 -9.74 -18.73
C ALA A 76 12.02 -8.38 -18.53
N ASP A 77 13.06 -8.34 -17.68
CA ASP A 77 13.87 -7.12 -17.44
C ASP A 77 14.55 -6.58 -18.71
N THR A 78 14.64 -7.38 -19.76
CA THR A 78 15.21 -7.01 -21.07
C THR A 78 14.17 -6.49 -22.06
N GLU A 79 12.90 -6.46 -21.68
CA GLU A 79 11.76 -6.01 -22.51
C GLU A 79 11.28 -4.64 -22.02
N ASP A 80 10.74 -3.81 -22.93
CA ASP A 80 10.16 -2.50 -22.60
C ASP A 80 8.74 -2.71 -22.04
N GLY A 81 8.64 -2.93 -20.73
CA GLY A 81 7.36 -3.13 -20.05
C GLY A 81 6.36 -1.98 -20.25
N PRO A 82 6.75 -0.71 -20.13
CA PRO A 82 5.90 0.44 -20.44
C PRO A 82 5.35 0.44 -21.86
N ALA A 83 6.09 -0.05 -22.86
CA ALA A 83 5.60 -0.15 -24.22
C ALA A 83 4.42 -1.12 -24.35
N LEU A 84 4.39 -2.20 -23.56
CA LEU A 84 3.27 -3.12 -23.51
C LEU A 84 2.00 -2.48 -22.91
N VAL A 85 2.18 -1.58 -21.93
CA VAL A 85 1.08 -0.79 -21.37
C VAL A 85 0.56 0.20 -22.40
N ALA A 86 1.45 0.93 -23.11
CA ALA A 86 1.10 1.87 -24.15
C ALA A 86 0.34 1.18 -25.32
N ASP A 87 0.74 -0.02 -25.72
CA ASP A 87 0.04 -0.81 -26.75
C ASP A 87 -1.38 -1.17 -26.31
N ALA A 88 -1.59 -1.47 -25.02
CA ALA A 88 -2.92 -1.73 -24.47
C ALA A 88 -3.80 -0.46 -24.39
N LEU A 89 -3.20 0.72 -24.48
CA LEU A 89 -3.88 2.03 -24.45
C LEU A 89 -4.04 2.68 -25.84
N LYS A 90 -3.74 1.99 -26.92
CA LYS A 90 -3.70 2.56 -28.28
C LYS A 90 -4.99 3.25 -28.73
N ASP A 91 -6.14 2.81 -28.22
CA ASP A 91 -7.46 3.34 -28.53
C ASP A 91 -8.05 4.17 -27.36
N ALA A 92 -7.24 4.47 -26.33
CA ALA A 92 -7.66 5.21 -25.15
C ALA A 92 -7.78 6.71 -25.44
N ASN A 93 -8.79 7.36 -24.86
CA ASN A 93 -8.97 8.80 -24.91
C ASN A 93 -8.56 9.46 -23.57
N VAL A 94 -9.03 8.90 -22.45
CA VAL A 94 -8.73 9.43 -21.11
C VAL A 94 -8.24 8.30 -20.20
N VAL A 95 -7.00 8.42 -19.75
CA VAL A 95 -6.33 7.44 -18.88
C VAL A 95 -6.10 8.02 -17.51
N GLY A 96 -6.75 7.44 -16.49
CA GLY A 96 -6.43 7.72 -15.10
C GLY A 96 -5.10 7.07 -14.73
N VAL A 97 -4.26 7.78 -13.99
CA VAL A 97 -2.94 7.30 -13.54
C VAL A 97 -2.85 7.30 -12.03
N ASP A 98 -2.24 6.29 -11.45
CA ASP A 98 -1.97 6.19 -10.03
C ASP A 98 -1.00 7.30 -9.57
N LYS A 99 -1.32 7.93 -8.43
CA LYS A 99 -0.54 9.02 -7.81
C LYS A 99 0.90 8.64 -7.44
N ASN A 100 1.17 7.35 -7.22
CA ASN A 100 2.47 6.85 -6.75
C ASN A 100 3.27 6.11 -7.84
N TRP A 101 2.81 6.12 -9.09
CA TRP A 101 3.56 5.44 -10.14
C TRP A 101 4.87 6.14 -10.45
N GLU A 102 5.96 5.38 -10.58
CA GLU A 102 7.27 5.94 -10.86
C GLU A 102 7.27 6.71 -12.20
N ALA A 103 7.73 7.95 -12.16
CA ALA A 103 7.71 8.86 -13.32
C ALA A 103 8.38 8.26 -14.57
N ARG A 104 9.45 7.45 -14.40
CA ARG A 104 10.14 6.79 -15.53
C ARG A 104 9.21 5.89 -16.35
N PHE A 105 8.28 5.18 -15.71
CA PHE A 105 7.32 4.32 -16.40
C PHE A 105 6.23 5.15 -17.06
N LEU A 106 5.66 6.11 -16.33
CA LEU A 106 4.62 6.99 -16.84
C LEU A 106 5.11 7.79 -18.05
N MET A 107 6.27 8.42 -17.95
CA MET A 107 6.85 9.20 -19.06
C MET A 107 7.05 8.35 -20.31
N ARG A 108 7.50 7.10 -20.14
CA ARG A 108 7.68 6.17 -21.27
C ARG A 108 6.35 5.76 -21.90
N VAL A 109 5.31 5.51 -21.09
CA VAL A 109 3.95 5.23 -21.60
C VAL A 109 3.42 6.44 -22.35
N MET A 110 3.52 7.65 -21.80
CA MET A 110 3.06 8.88 -22.45
C MET A 110 3.79 9.15 -23.77
N GLU A 111 5.11 8.91 -23.84
CA GLU A 111 5.92 9.06 -25.06
C GLU A 111 5.44 8.14 -26.20
N LEU A 112 4.93 6.95 -25.85
CA LEU A 112 4.51 5.92 -26.80
C LEU A 112 3.00 5.91 -27.07
N SER A 113 2.24 6.65 -26.30
CA SER A 113 0.79 6.76 -26.46
C SER A 113 0.42 7.72 -27.60
N ASN A 114 -0.83 7.62 -28.06
CA ASN A 114 -1.38 8.55 -29.05
C ASN A 114 -1.37 9.99 -28.49
N ASP A 115 -1.01 10.98 -29.32
CA ASP A 115 -0.98 12.41 -28.97
C ASP A 115 -2.36 12.95 -28.52
N GLU A 116 -3.46 12.29 -28.90
CA GLU A 116 -4.82 12.65 -28.48
C GLU A 116 -5.22 12.03 -27.12
N CYS A 117 -4.42 11.10 -26.57
CA CYS A 117 -4.68 10.47 -25.28
C CYS A 117 -4.39 11.45 -24.13
N CYS A 118 -5.39 11.68 -23.30
CA CYS A 118 -5.26 12.53 -22.12
C CYS A 118 -4.94 11.69 -20.88
N PHE A 119 -3.90 12.08 -20.13
CA PHE A 119 -3.54 11.44 -18.86
C PHE A 119 -3.96 12.33 -17.69
N GLU A 120 -4.70 11.75 -16.74
CA GLU A 120 -5.21 12.45 -15.55
C GLU A 120 -4.89 11.68 -14.29
N LEU A 121 -4.95 12.34 -13.12
CA LEU A 121 -4.79 11.67 -11.84
C LEU A 121 -6.02 10.80 -11.52
N GLY A 122 -5.86 9.49 -11.54
CA GLY A 122 -6.95 8.50 -11.42
C GLY A 122 -7.07 7.81 -10.07
N SER A 123 -6.12 7.97 -9.14
CA SER A 123 -6.13 7.28 -7.83
C SER A 123 -7.42 7.48 -7.04
N ILE A 124 -8.09 8.62 -7.23
CA ILE A 124 -9.33 8.96 -6.53
C ILE A 124 -10.42 7.90 -6.75
N CYS A 125 -10.45 7.23 -7.91
CA CYS A 125 -11.43 6.18 -8.22
C CYS A 125 -11.29 4.99 -7.25
N VAL A 126 -10.05 4.61 -6.91
CA VAL A 126 -9.78 3.54 -5.94
C VAL A 126 -9.89 4.06 -4.50
N ASP A 127 -9.37 5.26 -4.24
CA ASP A 127 -9.37 5.87 -2.91
C ASP A 127 -10.82 6.04 -2.37
N HIS A 128 -11.78 6.49 -3.19
CA HIS A 128 -13.18 6.62 -2.80
C HIS A 128 -13.80 5.28 -2.41
N VAL A 129 -13.55 4.23 -3.18
CA VAL A 129 -14.08 2.90 -2.88
C VAL A 129 -13.46 2.35 -1.60
N ARG A 130 -12.14 2.50 -1.39
CA ARG A 130 -11.44 2.07 -0.17
C ARG A 130 -11.82 2.88 1.07
N MET A 131 -12.24 4.13 0.90
CA MET A 131 -12.65 5.01 2.00
C MET A 131 -13.87 4.46 2.75
N ILE A 132 -14.78 3.80 2.05
CA ILE A 132 -15.98 3.17 2.62
C ILE A 132 -15.70 1.69 2.89
N LYS A 133 -15.44 1.34 4.15
CA LYS A 133 -15.07 -0.04 4.56
C LYS A 133 -16.27 -0.97 4.55
N GLU A 134 -16.08 -2.17 4.01
CA GLU A 134 -17.03 -3.29 4.09
C GLU A 134 -17.11 -3.82 5.53
N GLU A 135 -18.15 -4.56 5.90
CA GLU A 135 -18.33 -5.06 7.27
C GLU A 135 -17.14 -5.93 7.72
N LYS A 136 -16.65 -6.81 6.86
CA LYS A 136 -15.47 -7.63 7.17
C LYS A 136 -14.21 -6.78 7.42
N GLU A 137 -14.02 -5.72 6.66
CA GLU A 137 -12.89 -4.77 6.87
C GLU A 137 -13.05 -4.04 8.20
N LYS A 138 -14.28 -3.62 8.57
CA LYS A 138 -14.56 -2.98 9.85
C LYS A 138 -14.30 -3.92 11.03
N GLU A 139 -14.64 -5.21 10.91
CA GLU A 139 -14.35 -6.23 11.92
C GLU A 139 -12.83 -6.39 12.11
N LEU A 140 -12.08 -6.52 11.01
CA LEU A 140 -10.61 -6.61 11.05
C LEU A 140 -9.98 -5.37 11.67
N MET A 141 -10.45 -4.17 11.31
CA MET A 141 -9.94 -2.92 11.87
C MET A 141 -10.22 -2.80 13.38
N ARG A 142 -11.42 -3.19 13.84
CA ARG A 142 -11.76 -3.19 15.28
C ARG A 142 -10.85 -4.14 16.06
N GLU A 143 -10.61 -5.33 15.52
CA GLU A 143 -9.73 -6.30 16.17
C GLU A 143 -8.27 -5.83 16.15
N ALA A 144 -7.77 -5.31 15.02
CA ALA A 144 -6.43 -4.72 14.94
C ALA A 144 -6.25 -3.58 15.95
N SER A 145 -7.25 -2.69 16.10
CA SER A 145 -7.23 -1.62 17.11
C SER A 145 -7.18 -2.18 18.53
N ARG A 146 -8.00 -3.19 18.85
CA ARG A 146 -7.99 -3.85 20.17
C ARG A 146 -6.63 -4.48 20.49
N LEU A 147 -6.00 -5.13 19.51
CA LEU A 147 -4.67 -5.71 19.69
C LEU A 147 -3.61 -4.62 19.87
N ASN A 148 -3.75 -3.49 19.18
CA ASN A 148 -2.87 -2.34 19.35
C ASN A 148 -2.99 -1.75 20.77
N ASP A 149 -4.20 -1.64 21.34
CA ASP A 149 -4.41 -1.18 22.71
C ASP A 149 -3.71 -2.10 23.72
N LEU A 150 -3.77 -3.42 23.52
CA LEU A 150 -3.05 -4.38 24.37
C LEU A 150 -1.53 -4.30 24.21
N ALA A 151 -1.06 -3.99 23.02
CA ALA A 151 0.37 -3.84 22.75
C ALA A 151 0.91 -2.56 23.37
N ILE A 152 0.23 -1.43 23.23
CA ILE A 152 0.67 -0.15 23.78
C ILE A 152 0.75 -0.18 25.32
N ASP A 153 -0.20 -0.86 25.98
CA ASP A 153 -0.15 -1.06 27.44
C ASP A 153 1.14 -1.78 27.87
N GLN A 154 1.56 -2.81 27.14
CA GLN A 154 2.80 -3.53 27.42
C GLN A 154 4.04 -2.66 27.19
N VAL A 155 4.05 -1.86 26.12
CA VAL A 155 5.16 -0.94 25.81
C VAL A 155 5.27 0.16 26.88
N ILE A 156 4.15 0.74 27.32
CA ILE A 156 4.13 1.71 28.41
C ILE A 156 4.73 1.11 29.69
N GLN A 157 4.40 -0.14 30.01
CA GLN A 157 4.97 -0.83 31.18
C GLN A 157 6.47 -1.11 31.03
N LEU A 158 6.98 -1.34 29.80
CA LEU A 158 8.42 -1.45 29.56
C LEU A 158 9.11 -0.10 29.79
N CYS A 159 8.58 0.99 29.27
CA CYS A 159 9.11 2.33 29.49
C CYS A 159 9.12 2.70 31.00
N ALA A 160 8.04 2.36 31.72
CA ALA A 160 7.90 2.67 33.14
C ALA A 160 8.94 2.01 34.04
N LYS A 161 9.65 0.97 33.58
CA LYS A 161 10.80 0.39 34.33
C LYS A 161 11.96 1.36 34.42
N GLY A 162 12.11 2.31 33.51
CA GLY A 162 13.12 3.37 33.50
C GLY A 162 14.55 2.90 33.27
N ASN A 163 14.75 1.63 32.89
CA ASN A 163 16.06 1.01 32.70
C ASN A 163 16.32 0.50 31.29
N LEU A 164 15.42 0.82 30.35
CA LEU A 164 15.53 0.47 28.96
C LEU A 164 15.68 1.74 28.11
N THR A 165 16.58 1.69 27.16
CA THR A 165 16.75 2.77 26.18
C THR A 165 15.62 2.76 25.14
N GLU A 166 15.47 3.84 24.39
CA GLU A 166 14.50 3.95 23.29
C GLU A 166 14.64 2.80 22.29
N ILE A 167 15.88 2.50 21.86
CA ILE A 167 16.20 1.38 20.97
C ILE A 167 15.80 0.03 21.58
N GLU A 168 16.07 -0.19 22.87
CA GLU A 168 15.77 -1.46 23.53
C GLU A 168 14.26 -1.70 23.65
N VAL A 169 13.47 -0.65 23.85
CA VAL A 169 12.00 -0.74 23.86
C VAL A 169 11.49 -0.98 22.45
N SER A 170 11.92 -0.17 21.47
CA SER A 170 11.50 -0.30 20.06
C SER A 170 11.70 -1.71 19.51
N LYS A 171 12.86 -2.33 19.81
CA LYS A 171 13.16 -3.72 19.39
C LYS A 171 12.22 -4.78 19.95
N GLN A 172 11.53 -4.51 21.07
CA GLN A 172 10.60 -5.45 21.67
C GLN A 172 9.19 -5.38 21.08
N VAL A 173 8.83 -4.29 20.40
CA VAL A 173 7.47 -4.04 19.89
C VAL A 173 6.99 -5.13 18.94
N ALA A 174 7.84 -5.57 18.01
CA ALA A 174 7.48 -6.64 17.05
C ALA A 174 7.14 -7.95 17.79
N GLY A 175 7.92 -8.33 18.82
CA GLY A 175 7.65 -9.53 19.62
C GLY A 175 6.37 -9.41 20.44
N ILE A 176 6.03 -8.23 20.93
CA ILE A 176 4.77 -7.95 21.60
C ILE A 176 3.60 -8.17 20.65
N PHE A 177 3.63 -7.58 19.45
CA PHE A 177 2.59 -7.78 18.44
C PHE A 177 2.44 -9.25 18.04
N GLN A 178 3.55 -9.95 17.82
CA GLN A 178 3.53 -11.39 17.51
C GLN A 178 2.88 -12.22 18.63
N SER A 179 3.16 -11.91 19.88
CA SER A 179 2.55 -12.58 21.04
C SER A 179 1.04 -12.40 21.13
N LEU A 180 0.52 -11.31 20.53
CA LEU A 180 -0.90 -10.98 20.45
C LEU A 180 -1.58 -11.52 19.17
N GLY A 181 -0.84 -12.19 18.29
CA GLY A 181 -1.39 -12.80 17.06
C GLY A 181 -1.29 -11.93 15.80
N CYS A 182 -0.54 -10.82 15.86
CA CYS A 182 -0.15 -10.05 14.68
C CYS A 182 1.06 -10.69 13.98
N SER A 183 1.28 -10.38 12.71
CA SER A 183 2.47 -10.87 11.98
C SER A 183 3.76 -10.07 12.32
N GLY A 184 3.63 -8.90 12.92
CA GLY A 184 4.71 -8.01 13.31
C GLY A 184 4.29 -6.55 13.28
N ASN A 185 5.26 -5.65 13.19
CA ASN A 185 5.02 -4.23 13.04
C ASN A 185 4.48 -3.90 11.64
N SER A 186 3.66 -2.85 11.52
CA SER A 186 3.23 -2.28 10.25
C SER A 186 4.21 -1.22 9.71
N PHE A 187 5.02 -0.65 10.59
CA PHE A 187 6.12 0.28 10.31
C PHE A 187 7.13 0.21 11.45
N GLU A 188 8.30 0.85 11.29
CA GLU A 188 9.32 0.91 12.34
C GLU A 188 8.83 1.75 13.51
N PRO A 189 8.74 1.20 14.74
CA PRO A 189 8.18 1.91 15.88
C PRO A 189 9.06 3.08 16.32
N ILE A 190 8.44 4.20 16.67
CA ILE A 190 9.09 5.34 17.31
C ILE A 190 8.84 5.26 18.83
N VAL A 191 9.92 5.24 19.60
CA VAL A 191 9.89 5.44 21.05
C VAL A 191 10.87 6.57 21.36
N ALA A 192 10.36 7.70 21.86
CA ALA A 192 11.17 8.88 22.10
C ALA A 192 10.91 9.46 23.49
N TYR A 193 11.98 9.73 24.24
CA TYR A 193 11.94 10.22 25.61
C TYR A 193 12.30 11.70 25.70
N GLY A 194 11.54 12.45 26.52
CA GLY A 194 11.82 13.84 26.83
C GLY A 194 11.97 14.72 25.57
N ALA A 195 13.13 15.33 25.39
CA ALA A 195 13.40 16.24 24.26
C ALA A 195 13.37 15.57 22.87
N ASN A 196 13.70 14.27 22.81
CA ASN A 196 13.68 13.50 21.56
C ASN A 196 12.26 13.41 20.96
N GLY A 197 11.23 13.44 21.81
CA GLY A 197 9.83 13.47 21.35
C GLY A 197 9.41 14.75 20.61
N ALA A 198 10.28 15.74 20.48
CA ALA A 198 10.02 16.93 19.65
C ALA A 198 10.28 16.69 18.14
N ASP A 199 11.02 15.64 17.80
CA ASP A 199 11.23 15.19 16.43
C ASP A 199 10.19 14.11 16.08
N GLY A 200 9.29 14.41 15.15
CA GLY A 200 8.22 13.50 14.72
C GLY A 200 8.73 12.25 13.97
N HIS A 201 9.99 12.23 13.53
CA HIS A 201 10.64 11.11 12.84
C HIS A 201 11.91 10.64 13.57
N HIS A 202 11.93 10.85 14.90
CA HIS A 202 13.09 10.48 15.72
C HIS A 202 13.47 9.00 15.54
N GLU A 203 14.72 8.76 15.21
CA GLU A 203 15.32 7.43 15.28
C GLU A 203 15.81 7.19 16.71
N GLY A 204 15.23 6.18 17.38
CA GLY A 204 15.54 5.90 18.79
C GLY A 204 17.05 5.75 19.05
N ASP A 205 17.51 6.29 20.16
CA ASP A 205 18.91 6.24 20.58
C ASP A 205 19.08 5.54 21.94
N ASP A 206 20.26 5.67 22.55
CA ASP A 206 20.58 5.09 23.87
C ASP A 206 20.07 5.95 25.04
N SER A 207 19.16 6.91 24.81
CA SER A 207 18.56 7.71 25.86
C SER A 207 17.73 6.85 26.81
N LEU A 208 17.85 7.16 28.10
CA LEU A 208 17.05 6.58 29.18
C LEU A 208 15.98 7.57 29.64
N LEU A 209 14.80 7.03 29.95
CA LEU A 209 13.70 7.81 30.51
C LEU A 209 14.08 8.40 31.90
N LYS A 210 13.82 9.69 32.10
CA LYS A 210 14.05 10.40 33.34
C LYS A 210 12.72 10.82 33.96
N PRO A 211 12.66 10.96 35.29
CA PRO A 211 11.48 11.49 35.98
C PRO A 211 11.10 12.88 35.43
N GLY A 212 9.86 13.01 34.98
CA GLY A 212 9.33 14.25 34.42
C GLY A 212 9.39 14.33 32.89
N ASP A 213 10.05 13.39 32.21
CA ASP A 213 10.04 13.32 30.76
C ASP A 213 8.66 12.92 30.23
N SER A 214 8.28 13.50 29.09
CA SER A 214 7.21 12.98 28.24
C SER A 214 7.72 11.78 27.44
N ILE A 215 6.82 10.92 27.01
CA ILE A 215 7.13 9.79 26.12
C ILE A 215 6.25 9.90 24.88
N VAL A 216 6.86 9.85 23.70
CA VAL A 216 6.15 9.63 22.42
C VAL A 216 6.33 8.17 22.04
N ILE A 217 5.22 7.48 21.79
CA ILE A 217 5.19 6.10 21.26
C ILE A 217 4.31 6.10 20.04
N ASP A 218 4.90 5.85 18.86
CA ASP A 218 4.18 5.63 17.61
C ASP A 218 4.44 4.20 17.14
N MET A 219 3.40 3.38 17.09
CA MET A 219 3.51 1.96 16.78
C MET A 219 2.22 1.42 16.17
N GLY A 220 2.35 0.43 15.32
CA GLY A 220 1.22 -0.28 14.73
C GLY A 220 1.56 -1.72 14.40
N GLY A 221 0.56 -2.59 14.48
CA GLY A 221 0.69 -4.02 14.18
C GLY A 221 -0.03 -4.42 12.90
N MET A 222 0.52 -5.40 12.19
CA MET A 222 -0.13 -6.04 11.04
C MET A 222 -0.99 -7.22 11.50
N TYR A 223 -2.31 -7.12 11.28
CA TYR A 223 -3.28 -8.16 11.61
C TYR A 223 -4.03 -8.62 10.36
N GLN A 224 -3.81 -9.86 9.94
CA GLN A 224 -4.43 -10.49 8.77
C GLN A 224 -4.30 -9.68 7.47
N GLY A 225 -3.13 -9.06 7.26
CA GLY A 225 -2.82 -8.28 6.06
C GLY A 225 -3.40 -6.89 6.06
#